data_1c46130a2eefd52c3f1c3137213d2773
#
_entry.id   1c46130a2eefd52c3f1c3137213d2773
#
_cell.length_a   1.000
_cell.length_b   1.000
_cell.length_c   1.000
_cell.angle_alpha   90.00
_cell.angle_beta   90.00
_cell.angle_gamma   90.00
#
_symmetry.space_group_name_H-M   'P 1'
#
loop_
_entity.id
_entity.type
_entity.pdbx_description
1 polymer ?
#
loop_
_entity_poly.entity_id
_entity_poly.type
_entity_poly.pdbx_seq_one_letter_code
_entity_poly.pdbx_strand_id
1 'polypeptide(L)'
;MLSAGWGVPARLFSTLKRIFMKILKSFAALAFALMLAASCKPAEEAKYENTNAIWLWGSHMKEAPIQEWAQKGYGHILLNEAAFDKWGEEDVYAFIADCDKLGMTVHIWFQAFYFDGKWVSPIDDEKRAIKQDFYDMVIDRAKGYVEKGVKGIHLDYIRYGGTAHKHDFPECRATDSITEFCRQLNVAVKAINPDVILSAAMMPEIDSEHYYGQNPAEMGKYIDILMPMVYRYGYAGEDKSLEWVHEVSNWFEENSDQADVWVGIQTYTSNLENGDVIPMDAEGILSDCKDITNTNCTGVVLFRHGIGEFPDLNDLWK
;
A
#
# COMPACT_ATOMS: atom_id res chain seq x y z
N MET A 1 47.82 37.45 63.26
CA MET A 1 47.97 36.30 62.40
C MET A 1 47.05 36.52 61.22
N LEU A 2 47.63 36.63 60.03
CA LEU A 2 47.01 37.05 58.80
C LEU A 2 46.17 35.95 58.12
N SER A 3 44.92 36.21 57.88
CA SER A 3 44.10 35.41 56.96
C SER A 3 43.99 36.12 55.61
N ALA A 4 44.75 35.62 54.65
CA ALA A 4 44.66 36.13 53.27
C ALA A 4 43.44 35.51 52.57
N GLY A 5 42.38 36.31 52.38
CA GLY A 5 41.25 35.98 51.56
C GLY A 5 41.58 36.19 50.10
N TRP A 6 41.62 35.16 49.28
CA TRP A 6 41.75 35.24 47.84
C TRP A 6 40.38 35.54 47.23
N GLY A 7 40.09 36.81 47.04
CA GLY A 7 38.90 37.24 46.30
C GLY A 7 39.15 37.15 44.81
N VAL A 8 38.47 36.26 44.13
CA VAL A 8 38.45 36.21 42.63
C VAL A 8 37.72 37.46 42.11
N PRO A 9 38.31 38.24 41.18
CA PRO A 9 37.71 39.51 40.72
C PRO A 9 36.34 39.27 40.03
N ALA A 10 35.32 39.96 40.46
CA ALA A 10 33.92 39.87 39.96
C ALA A 10 33.83 40.03 38.42
N ARG A 11 34.80 40.71 37.78
CA ARG A 11 34.90 40.83 36.33
C ARG A 11 35.21 39.51 35.61
N LEU A 12 35.97 38.61 36.25
CA LEU A 12 36.30 37.31 35.64
C LEU A 12 35.06 36.37 35.59
N PHE A 13 34.23 36.41 36.63
CA PHE A 13 32.97 35.66 36.69
C PHE A 13 31.95 36.11 35.63
N SER A 14 31.84 37.41 35.36
CA SER A 14 30.92 37.93 34.35
C SER A 14 31.38 37.61 32.93
N THR A 15 32.67 37.55 32.67
CA THR A 15 33.24 37.21 31.36
C THR A 15 33.09 35.72 31.08
N LEU A 16 33.34 34.85 32.05
CA LEU A 16 33.15 33.40 31.97
C LEU A 16 31.67 33.05 31.75
N LYS A 17 30.76 33.73 32.44
CA LYS A 17 29.33 33.55 32.27
C LYS A 17 28.85 33.92 30.86
N ARG A 18 29.39 34.99 30.29
CA ARG A 18 29.11 35.41 28.89
C ARG A 18 29.66 34.44 27.86
N ILE A 19 30.83 33.89 28.07
CA ILE A 19 31.45 32.90 27.18
C ILE A 19 30.63 31.58 27.25
N PHE A 20 30.30 31.13 28.46
CA PHE A 20 29.50 29.93 28.67
C PHE A 20 28.11 30.04 28.03
N MET A 21 27.42 31.19 28.15
CA MET A 21 26.13 31.44 27.52
C MET A 21 26.22 31.51 26.00
N LYS A 22 27.31 31.99 25.42
CA LYS A 22 27.52 31.98 23.96
C LYS A 22 27.75 30.56 23.45
N ILE A 23 28.56 29.77 24.13
CA ILE A 23 28.81 28.38 23.81
C ILE A 23 27.49 27.56 23.90
N LEU A 24 26.70 27.75 24.96
CA LEU A 24 25.42 27.07 25.16
C LEU A 24 24.40 27.40 24.02
N LYS A 25 24.35 28.69 23.62
CA LYS A 25 23.51 29.12 22.49
C LYS A 25 23.96 28.53 21.14
N SER A 26 25.28 28.41 20.94
CA SER A 26 25.83 27.81 19.73
C SER A 26 25.56 26.29 19.68
N PHE A 27 25.65 25.59 20.81
CA PHE A 27 25.28 24.17 20.89
C PHE A 27 23.78 23.95 20.70
N ALA A 28 22.92 24.80 21.26
CA ALA A 28 21.48 24.74 21.06
C ALA A 28 21.09 25.01 19.59
N ALA A 29 21.72 25.97 18.93
CA ALA A 29 21.50 26.26 17.52
C ALA A 29 21.99 25.10 16.60
N LEU A 30 23.12 24.48 16.95
CA LEU A 30 23.64 23.32 16.20
C LEU A 30 22.77 22.08 16.40
N ALA A 31 22.28 21.83 17.62
CA ALA A 31 21.36 20.74 17.92
C ALA A 31 20.01 20.92 17.20
N PHE A 32 19.50 22.16 17.14
CA PHE A 32 18.27 22.49 16.41
C PHE A 32 18.44 22.35 14.88
N ALA A 33 19.60 22.75 14.33
CA ALA A 33 19.93 22.55 12.92
C ALA A 33 20.11 21.06 12.57
N LEU A 34 20.66 20.26 13.47
CA LEU A 34 20.78 18.80 13.33
C LEU A 34 19.42 18.10 13.42
N MET A 35 18.50 18.56 14.28
CA MET A 35 17.13 18.05 14.33
C MET A 35 16.33 18.40 13.06
N LEU A 36 16.51 19.60 12.49
CA LEU A 36 15.90 19.99 11.21
C LEU A 36 16.46 19.21 10.01
N ALA A 37 17.76 18.88 10.04
CA ALA A 37 18.38 18.07 8.99
C ALA A 37 17.99 16.57 9.10
N ALA A 38 17.66 16.09 10.30
CA ALA A 38 17.17 14.72 10.50
C ALA A 38 15.70 14.53 10.15
N SER A 39 14.93 15.61 10.00
CA SER A 39 13.52 15.57 9.60
C SER A 39 13.29 15.68 8.08
N CYS A 40 14.33 16.01 7.29
CA CYS A 40 14.28 15.82 5.85
C CYS A 40 14.81 14.41 5.54
N LYS A 41 13.93 13.37 5.52
CA LYS A 41 14.22 12.21 4.70
C LYS A 41 14.49 12.74 3.27
N PRO A 42 15.58 12.35 2.58
CA PRO A 42 15.66 12.57 1.16
C PRO A 42 14.37 11.97 0.57
N ALA A 43 13.75 12.63 -0.39
CA ALA A 43 12.70 11.99 -1.17
C ALA A 43 13.32 10.70 -1.70
N GLU A 44 12.87 9.55 -1.17
CA GLU A 44 13.29 8.24 -1.64
C GLU A 44 12.86 8.19 -3.11
N GLU A 45 13.81 7.99 -4.02
CA GLU A 45 13.48 7.84 -5.45
C GLU A 45 12.43 6.73 -5.53
N ALA A 46 11.33 6.99 -6.23
CA ALA A 46 10.24 6.02 -6.36
C ALA A 46 10.84 4.68 -6.83
N LYS A 47 10.63 3.62 -6.07
CA LYS A 47 11.18 2.28 -6.31
C LYS A 47 10.71 1.71 -7.65
N TYR A 48 9.60 2.19 -8.15
CA TYR A 48 8.99 1.78 -9.41
C TYR A 48 8.82 2.98 -10.34
N GLU A 49 9.18 2.81 -11.61
CA GLU A 49 8.81 3.73 -12.67
C GLU A 49 7.30 3.61 -12.94
N ASN A 50 6.60 4.75 -13.04
CA ASN A 50 5.20 4.81 -13.42
C ASN A 50 4.25 4.04 -12.48
N THR A 51 3.95 4.64 -11.34
CA THR A 51 3.18 4.08 -10.23
C THR A 51 1.67 4.24 -10.36
N ASN A 52 1.16 4.37 -11.59
CA ASN A 52 -0.27 4.41 -11.89
C ASN A 52 -0.76 3.03 -12.32
N ALA A 53 -1.76 2.49 -11.62
CA ALA A 53 -2.25 1.14 -11.83
C ALA A 53 -3.77 1.08 -12.08
N ILE A 54 -4.23 -0.04 -12.62
CA ILE A 54 -5.64 -0.30 -12.94
C ILE A 54 -6.06 -1.66 -12.43
N TRP A 55 -7.17 -1.77 -11.69
CA TRP A 55 -7.85 -3.04 -11.47
C TRP A 55 -8.67 -3.43 -12.71
N LEU A 56 -8.36 -4.58 -13.27
CA LEU A 56 -8.99 -5.14 -14.46
C LEU A 56 -9.67 -6.48 -14.16
N TRP A 57 -10.99 -6.54 -14.27
CA TRP A 57 -11.70 -7.81 -14.20
C TRP A 57 -11.29 -8.75 -15.33
N GLY A 58 -11.05 -10.03 -15.03
CA GLY A 58 -10.66 -11.05 -15.99
C GLY A 58 -11.61 -11.14 -17.19
N SER A 59 -12.90 -10.90 -16.97
CA SER A 59 -13.91 -10.86 -18.04
C SER A 59 -13.69 -9.77 -19.08
N HIS A 60 -13.00 -8.68 -18.73
CA HIS A 60 -12.79 -7.50 -19.60
C HIS A 60 -11.38 -7.46 -20.19
N MET A 61 -10.56 -8.48 -19.97
CA MET A 61 -9.17 -8.53 -20.44
C MET A 61 -9.02 -8.23 -21.94
N LYS A 62 -9.87 -8.85 -22.79
CA LYS A 62 -9.78 -8.66 -24.25
C LYS A 62 -10.32 -7.31 -24.73
N GLU A 63 -11.02 -6.58 -23.88
CA GLU A 63 -11.58 -5.25 -24.19
C GLU A 63 -10.64 -4.13 -23.68
N ALA A 64 -9.58 -4.49 -22.92
CA ALA A 64 -8.67 -3.54 -22.33
C ALA A 64 -7.84 -2.78 -23.37
N PRO A 65 -7.92 -1.44 -23.42
CA PRO A 65 -7.20 -0.63 -24.42
C PRO A 65 -5.75 -0.37 -23.95
N ILE A 66 -4.94 -1.42 -23.88
CA ILE A 66 -3.59 -1.38 -23.25
C ILE A 66 -2.66 -0.38 -23.92
N GLN A 67 -2.74 -0.16 -25.25
CA GLN A 67 -1.95 0.86 -25.94
C GLN A 67 -2.33 2.27 -25.48
N GLU A 68 -3.62 2.54 -25.30
CA GLU A 68 -4.10 3.82 -24.79
C GLU A 68 -3.65 4.04 -23.35
N TRP A 69 -3.73 3.01 -22.49
CA TRP A 69 -3.30 3.10 -21.10
C TRP A 69 -1.80 3.38 -21.00
N ALA A 70 -0.97 2.68 -21.77
CA ALA A 70 0.47 2.95 -21.79
C ALA A 70 0.76 4.40 -22.24
N GLN A 71 0.03 4.94 -23.25
CA GLN A 71 0.17 6.33 -23.68
C GLN A 71 -0.31 7.35 -22.67
N LYS A 72 -1.25 6.97 -21.80
CA LYS A 72 -1.80 7.81 -20.71
C LYS A 72 -1.02 7.68 -19.39
N GLY A 73 0.12 6.98 -19.37
CA GLY A 73 0.99 6.90 -18.21
C GLY A 73 0.58 5.85 -17.17
N TYR A 74 -0.08 4.77 -17.56
CA TYR A 74 -0.33 3.62 -16.69
C TYR A 74 0.81 2.61 -16.84
N GLY A 75 1.42 2.21 -15.70
CA GLY A 75 2.53 1.27 -15.65
C GLY A 75 2.17 -0.11 -15.13
N HIS A 76 1.00 -0.27 -14.49
CA HIS A 76 0.63 -1.53 -13.87
C HIS A 76 -0.84 -1.90 -14.11
N ILE A 77 -1.08 -3.21 -14.30
CA ILE A 77 -2.43 -3.78 -14.45
C ILE A 77 -2.59 -4.90 -13.42
N LEU A 78 -3.62 -4.81 -12.59
CA LEU A 78 -4.01 -5.84 -11.64
C LEU A 78 -5.10 -6.69 -12.30
N LEU A 79 -4.69 -7.75 -13.03
CA LEU A 79 -5.58 -8.62 -13.80
C LEU A 79 -6.17 -9.69 -12.90
N ASN A 80 -7.50 -9.69 -12.76
CA ASN A 80 -8.19 -10.73 -12.01
C ASN A 80 -8.00 -12.12 -12.64
N GLU A 81 -7.62 -13.10 -11.85
CA GLU A 81 -7.29 -14.47 -12.28
C GLU A 81 -8.41 -15.22 -13.01
N ALA A 82 -9.68 -14.81 -12.84
CA ALA A 82 -10.79 -15.38 -13.61
C ALA A 82 -10.61 -15.21 -15.14
N ALA A 83 -9.62 -14.42 -15.57
CA ALA A 83 -9.20 -14.36 -16.97
C ALA A 83 -8.74 -15.74 -17.49
N PHE A 84 -8.05 -16.54 -16.68
CA PHE A 84 -7.56 -17.86 -17.06
C PHE A 84 -8.72 -18.82 -17.35
N ASP A 85 -9.75 -18.82 -16.52
CA ASP A 85 -10.95 -19.65 -16.73
C ASP A 85 -11.75 -19.19 -17.95
N LYS A 86 -11.82 -17.87 -18.18
CA LYS A 86 -12.65 -17.32 -19.26
C LYS A 86 -11.96 -17.40 -20.62
N TRP A 87 -10.65 -17.16 -20.70
CA TRP A 87 -9.94 -16.97 -21.95
C TRP A 87 -8.88 -18.05 -22.23
N GLY A 88 -8.51 -18.84 -21.21
CA GLY A 88 -7.43 -19.83 -21.28
C GLY A 88 -6.04 -19.24 -21.06
N GLU A 89 -5.09 -20.12 -20.70
CA GLU A 89 -3.72 -19.72 -20.39
C GLU A 89 -3.00 -19.02 -21.56
N GLU A 90 -3.16 -19.51 -22.78
CA GLU A 90 -2.50 -18.98 -23.98
C GLU A 90 -2.84 -17.50 -24.19
N ASP A 91 -4.13 -17.15 -24.15
CA ASP A 91 -4.59 -15.78 -24.33
C ASP A 91 -4.15 -14.85 -23.19
N VAL A 92 -4.16 -15.34 -21.93
CA VAL A 92 -3.74 -14.56 -20.77
C VAL A 92 -2.23 -14.27 -20.82
N TYR A 93 -1.39 -15.28 -21.11
CA TYR A 93 0.05 -15.05 -21.23
C TYR A 93 0.42 -14.21 -22.46
N ALA A 94 -0.35 -14.29 -23.55
CA ALA A 94 -0.19 -13.38 -24.68
C ALA A 94 -0.50 -11.92 -24.29
N PHE A 95 -1.59 -11.70 -23.54
CA PHE A 95 -1.93 -10.38 -22.99
C PHE A 95 -0.82 -9.82 -22.08
N ILE A 96 -0.29 -10.65 -21.17
CA ILE A 96 0.82 -10.26 -20.27
C ILE A 96 2.05 -9.86 -21.11
N ALA A 97 2.40 -10.65 -22.13
CA ALA A 97 3.53 -10.34 -23.01
C ALA A 97 3.31 -9.05 -23.83
N ASP A 98 2.08 -8.75 -24.24
CA ASP A 98 1.77 -7.51 -24.95
C ASP A 98 1.83 -6.29 -24.03
N CYS A 99 1.39 -6.40 -22.76
CA CYS A 99 1.56 -5.36 -21.76
C CYS A 99 3.07 -5.10 -21.48
N ASP A 100 3.86 -6.17 -21.34
CA ASP A 100 5.31 -6.06 -21.11
C ASP A 100 6.04 -5.30 -22.23
N LYS A 101 5.66 -5.54 -23.51
CA LYS A 101 6.19 -4.78 -24.67
C LYS A 101 5.88 -3.29 -24.62
N LEU A 102 4.82 -2.92 -23.91
CA LEU A 102 4.39 -1.53 -23.71
C LEU A 102 4.99 -0.92 -22.43
N GLY A 103 5.85 -1.66 -21.71
CA GLY A 103 6.43 -1.22 -20.44
C GLY A 103 5.47 -1.30 -19.26
N MET A 104 4.38 -2.06 -19.37
CA MET A 104 3.42 -2.24 -18.29
C MET A 104 3.61 -3.61 -17.61
N THR A 105 3.63 -3.62 -16.28
CA THR A 105 3.69 -4.85 -15.47
C THR A 105 2.28 -5.35 -15.15
N VAL A 106 2.01 -6.62 -15.46
CA VAL A 106 0.75 -7.27 -15.05
C VAL A 106 0.96 -8.00 -13.74
N HIS A 107 0.10 -7.70 -12.76
CA HIS A 107 -0.04 -8.46 -11.53
C HIS A 107 -1.24 -9.39 -11.65
N ILE A 108 -1.06 -10.66 -11.35
CA ILE A 108 -2.23 -11.55 -11.25
C ILE A 108 -2.92 -11.27 -9.92
N TRP A 109 -4.14 -10.80 -10.01
CA TRP A 109 -5.00 -10.43 -8.89
C TRP A 109 -5.90 -11.60 -8.51
N PHE A 110 -5.73 -12.12 -7.30
CA PHE A 110 -6.58 -13.18 -6.76
C PHE A 110 -6.91 -12.98 -5.28
N GLN A 111 -7.92 -13.72 -4.84
CA GLN A 111 -8.42 -13.67 -3.46
C GLN A 111 -7.61 -14.61 -2.58
N ALA A 112 -7.05 -14.10 -1.46
CA ALA A 112 -6.24 -14.89 -0.53
C ALA A 112 -7.11 -15.71 0.45
N PHE A 113 -7.94 -15.05 1.26
CA PHE A 113 -8.76 -15.70 2.31
C PHE A 113 -10.28 -15.66 2.02
N TYR A 114 -10.64 -15.51 0.76
CA TYR A 114 -12.01 -15.68 0.31
C TYR A 114 -12.02 -16.72 -0.80
N PHE A 115 -12.56 -17.91 -0.51
CA PHE A 115 -12.47 -19.05 -1.40
C PHE A 115 -13.85 -19.71 -1.53
N ASP A 116 -14.23 -20.04 -2.76
CA ASP A 116 -15.52 -20.66 -3.10
C ASP A 116 -16.73 -19.94 -2.47
N GLY A 117 -16.71 -18.60 -2.55
CA GLY A 117 -17.80 -17.75 -2.03
C GLY A 117 -17.85 -17.63 -0.51
N LYS A 118 -16.80 -18.03 0.21
CA LYS A 118 -16.75 -18.03 1.68
C LYS A 118 -15.44 -17.48 2.22
N TRP A 119 -15.54 -16.81 3.36
CA TRP A 119 -14.38 -16.42 4.14
C TRP A 119 -13.74 -17.67 4.76
N VAL A 120 -12.43 -17.78 4.61
CA VAL A 120 -11.61 -18.80 5.27
C VAL A 120 -10.78 -18.09 6.34
N SER A 121 -11.03 -18.42 7.62
CA SER A 121 -10.15 -17.93 8.69
C SER A 121 -8.75 -18.49 8.50
N PRO A 122 -7.70 -17.66 8.58
CA PRO A 122 -6.30 -18.12 8.59
C PRO A 122 -5.98 -19.07 9.75
N ILE A 123 -6.73 -18.94 10.85
CA ILE A 123 -6.54 -19.73 12.08
C ILE A 123 -7.60 -20.85 12.16
N ASP A 124 -7.16 -22.02 12.59
CA ASP A 124 -7.98 -23.11 13.09
C ASP A 124 -8.27 -22.84 14.57
N ASP A 125 -9.50 -22.47 14.91
CA ASP A 125 -9.90 -22.05 16.25
C ASP A 125 -9.79 -23.19 17.28
N GLU A 126 -9.99 -24.45 16.86
CA GLU A 126 -9.89 -25.61 17.75
C GLU A 126 -8.42 -25.88 18.11
N LYS A 127 -7.53 -25.78 17.14
CA LYS A 127 -6.08 -25.99 17.31
C LYS A 127 -5.36 -24.73 17.80
N ARG A 128 -5.97 -23.56 17.68
CA ARG A 128 -5.38 -22.24 17.92
C ARG A 128 -4.05 -22.06 17.19
N ALA A 129 -4.05 -22.44 15.93
CA ALA A 129 -2.88 -22.45 15.06
C ALA A 129 -3.25 -22.06 13.62
N ILE A 130 -2.28 -21.61 12.85
CA ILE A 130 -2.49 -21.30 11.43
C ILE A 130 -2.93 -22.56 10.66
N LYS A 131 -3.78 -22.38 9.66
CA LYS A 131 -4.18 -23.43 8.71
C LYS A 131 -3.10 -23.59 7.64
N GLN A 132 -2.01 -24.27 7.95
CA GLN A 132 -0.86 -24.37 7.06
C GLN A 132 -1.22 -24.95 5.69
N ASP A 133 -2.03 -25.99 5.63
CA ASP A 133 -2.46 -26.59 4.35
C ASP A 133 -3.18 -25.59 3.44
N PHE A 134 -3.94 -24.66 4.03
CA PHE A 134 -4.58 -23.60 3.26
C PHE A 134 -3.57 -22.54 2.80
N TYR A 135 -2.60 -22.18 3.64
CA TYR A 135 -1.51 -21.29 3.24
C TYR A 135 -0.74 -21.89 2.07
N ASP A 136 -0.34 -23.15 2.19
CA ASP A 136 0.41 -23.86 1.15
C ASP A 136 -0.34 -23.85 -0.18
N MET A 137 -1.65 -24.10 -0.17
CA MET A 137 -2.50 -24.05 -1.37
C MET A 137 -2.49 -22.68 -2.04
N VAL A 138 -2.64 -21.59 -1.28
CA VAL A 138 -2.64 -20.23 -1.84
C VAL A 138 -1.25 -19.82 -2.32
N ILE A 139 -0.20 -20.19 -1.58
CA ILE A 139 1.19 -19.92 -1.93
C ILE A 139 1.59 -20.69 -3.20
N ASP A 140 1.23 -21.96 -3.31
CA ASP A 140 1.56 -22.77 -4.51
C ASP A 140 0.85 -22.23 -5.76
N ARG A 141 -0.36 -21.67 -5.62
CA ARG A 141 -1.03 -20.96 -6.70
C ARG A 141 -0.22 -19.76 -7.18
N ALA A 142 0.25 -18.92 -6.26
CA ALA A 142 1.10 -17.76 -6.59
C ALA A 142 2.43 -18.18 -7.24
N LYS A 143 3.08 -19.22 -6.70
CA LYS A 143 4.30 -19.81 -7.28
C LYS A 143 4.09 -20.24 -8.72
N GLY A 144 2.97 -20.92 -9.00
CA GLY A 144 2.66 -21.40 -10.35
C GLY A 144 2.57 -20.27 -11.38
N TYR A 145 2.09 -19.07 -10.99
CA TYR A 145 2.14 -17.89 -11.86
C TYR A 145 3.57 -17.37 -12.07
N VAL A 146 4.33 -17.24 -10.98
CA VAL A 146 5.71 -16.73 -11.03
C VAL A 146 6.62 -17.66 -11.83
N GLU A 147 6.50 -18.98 -11.71
CA GLU A 147 7.22 -19.98 -12.49
C GLU A 147 6.95 -19.85 -14.01
N LYS A 148 5.79 -19.36 -14.40
CA LYS A 148 5.40 -19.06 -15.78
C LYS A 148 5.78 -17.64 -16.24
N GLY A 149 6.55 -16.90 -15.44
CA GLY A 149 7.12 -15.59 -15.80
C GLY A 149 6.24 -14.38 -15.45
N VAL A 150 5.19 -14.53 -14.65
CA VAL A 150 4.41 -13.40 -14.13
C VAL A 150 5.31 -12.56 -13.20
N LYS A 151 5.30 -11.24 -13.41
CA LYS A 151 6.16 -10.30 -12.69
C LYS A 151 5.51 -9.65 -11.48
N GLY A 152 4.19 -9.80 -11.30
CA GLY A 152 3.46 -9.23 -10.18
C GLY A 152 2.38 -10.16 -9.64
N ILE A 153 2.22 -10.19 -8.32
CA ILE A 153 1.15 -10.89 -7.62
C ILE A 153 0.40 -9.86 -6.78
N HIS A 154 -0.91 -9.76 -6.96
CA HIS A 154 -1.78 -8.88 -6.19
C HIS A 154 -2.76 -9.68 -5.34
N LEU A 155 -2.68 -9.51 -4.03
CA LEU A 155 -3.51 -10.21 -3.06
C LEU A 155 -4.71 -9.35 -2.67
N ASP A 156 -5.89 -9.78 -3.04
CA ASP A 156 -7.13 -9.24 -2.50
C ASP A 156 -7.66 -10.18 -1.41
N TYR A 157 -8.56 -9.68 -0.56
CA TYR A 157 -9.09 -10.46 0.57
C TYR A 157 -8.01 -11.07 1.47
N ILE A 158 -6.83 -10.46 1.55
CA ILE A 158 -5.77 -10.84 2.48
C ILE A 158 -6.11 -10.37 3.89
N ARG A 159 -7.21 -10.85 4.42
CA ARG A 159 -7.81 -10.40 5.67
C ARG A 159 -8.92 -11.32 6.15
N TYR A 160 -9.34 -11.12 7.39
CA TYR A 160 -10.61 -11.67 7.88
C TYR A 160 -11.80 -10.88 7.31
N GLY A 161 -12.98 -11.50 7.29
CA GLY A 161 -14.23 -10.88 6.86
C GLY A 161 -14.90 -9.98 7.91
N GLY A 162 -14.14 -9.21 8.66
CA GLY A 162 -14.63 -8.38 9.76
C GLY A 162 -14.70 -9.11 11.11
N THR A 163 -14.05 -10.25 11.25
CA THR A 163 -14.17 -11.14 12.41
C THR A 163 -12.84 -11.47 13.09
N ALA A 164 -11.74 -10.77 12.78
CA ALA A 164 -10.41 -11.08 13.29
C ALA A 164 -10.38 -11.21 14.82
N HIS A 165 -11.02 -10.27 15.53
CA HIS A 165 -11.13 -10.29 17.00
C HIS A 165 -11.79 -11.56 17.59
N LYS A 166 -12.51 -12.35 16.77
CA LYS A 166 -13.11 -13.62 17.20
C LYS A 166 -12.16 -14.80 17.06
N HIS A 167 -11.09 -14.64 16.28
CA HIS A 167 -10.07 -15.64 16.00
C HIS A 167 -8.71 -15.25 16.59
N ASP A 168 -8.71 -14.39 17.61
CA ASP A 168 -7.50 -13.84 18.22
C ASP A 168 -7.18 -14.59 19.54
N PHE A 169 -6.18 -15.45 19.52
CA PHE A 169 -5.77 -16.28 20.65
C PHE A 169 -4.37 -15.87 21.14
N PRO A 170 -4.06 -16.02 22.45
CA PRO A 170 -2.71 -15.73 22.95
C PRO A 170 -1.61 -16.54 22.25
N GLU A 171 -1.92 -17.76 21.82
CA GLU A 171 -0.99 -18.67 21.16
C GLU A 171 -0.84 -18.38 19.65
N CYS A 172 -1.86 -17.74 19.05
CA CYS A 172 -1.90 -17.45 17.61
C CYS A 172 -2.79 -16.23 17.38
N ARG A 173 -2.17 -15.06 17.26
CA ARG A 173 -2.88 -13.80 17.08
C ARG A 173 -3.41 -13.70 15.65
N ALA A 174 -4.59 -13.09 15.51
CA ALA A 174 -5.21 -12.91 14.19
C ALA A 174 -4.32 -12.09 13.25
N THR A 175 -3.73 -11.02 13.75
CA THR A 175 -2.81 -10.14 13.00
C THR A 175 -1.53 -10.87 12.61
N ASP A 176 -0.94 -11.63 13.56
CA ASP A 176 0.28 -12.41 13.29
C ASP A 176 0.06 -13.48 12.22
N SER A 177 -1.15 -14.05 12.15
CA SER A 177 -1.48 -15.04 11.12
C SER A 177 -1.47 -14.46 9.71
N ILE A 178 -1.99 -13.24 9.51
CA ILE A 178 -1.92 -12.54 8.22
C ILE A 178 -0.47 -12.21 7.86
N THR A 179 0.28 -11.67 8.81
CA THR A 179 1.71 -11.35 8.64
C THR A 179 2.54 -12.58 8.31
N GLU A 180 2.30 -13.69 8.99
CA GLU A 180 3.02 -14.95 8.73
C GLU A 180 2.70 -15.50 7.32
N PHE A 181 1.47 -15.38 6.85
CA PHE A 181 1.13 -15.70 5.47
C PHE A 181 1.92 -14.83 4.48
N CYS A 182 1.98 -13.51 4.70
CA CYS A 182 2.77 -12.60 3.85
C CYS A 182 4.25 -13.00 3.82
N ARG A 183 4.81 -13.36 4.98
CA ARG A 183 6.20 -13.81 5.10
C ARG A 183 6.45 -15.10 4.32
N GLN A 184 5.60 -16.10 4.47
CA GLN A 184 5.76 -17.38 3.78
C GLN A 184 5.62 -17.20 2.26
N LEU A 185 4.63 -16.43 1.81
CA LEU A 185 4.44 -16.10 0.39
C LEU A 185 5.67 -15.40 -0.18
N ASN A 186 6.16 -14.34 0.49
CA ASN A 186 7.33 -13.60 0.05
C ASN A 186 8.54 -14.53 -0.14
N VAL A 187 8.86 -15.33 0.85
CA VAL A 187 9.97 -16.29 0.79
C VAL A 187 9.81 -17.27 -0.38
N ALA A 188 8.60 -17.79 -0.58
CA ALA A 188 8.34 -18.79 -1.60
C ALA A 188 8.44 -18.23 -3.02
N VAL A 189 7.84 -17.07 -3.29
CA VAL A 189 7.83 -16.49 -4.65
C VAL A 189 9.13 -15.78 -4.99
N LYS A 190 9.77 -15.10 -4.02
CA LYS A 190 11.08 -14.44 -4.22
C LYS A 190 12.21 -15.45 -4.39
N ALA A 191 12.06 -16.68 -3.93
CA ALA A 191 13.00 -17.79 -4.23
C ALA A 191 12.97 -18.21 -5.72
N ILE A 192 11.84 -18.02 -6.42
CA ILE A 192 11.70 -18.31 -7.86
C ILE A 192 12.16 -17.10 -8.67
N ASN A 193 11.66 -15.91 -8.35
CA ASN A 193 12.06 -14.65 -8.96
C ASN A 193 12.18 -13.57 -7.90
N PRO A 194 13.39 -13.10 -7.55
CA PRO A 194 13.59 -12.06 -6.53
C PRO A 194 12.96 -10.71 -6.90
N ASP A 195 12.74 -10.46 -8.21
CA ASP A 195 12.20 -9.20 -8.71
C ASP A 195 10.66 -9.21 -8.84
N VAL A 196 9.97 -10.31 -8.47
CA VAL A 196 8.50 -10.35 -8.51
C VAL A 196 7.94 -9.33 -7.51
N ILE A 197 6.97 -8.55 -7.96
CA ILE A 197 6.33 -7.52 -7.13
C ILE A 197 5.13 -8.13 -6.40
N LEU A 198 5.15 -8.05 -5.07
CA LEU A 198 4.02 -8.43 -4.23
C LEU A 198 3.21 -7.20 -3.83
N SER A 199 1.92 -7.18 -4.10
CA SER A 199 1.02 -6.11 -3.70
C SER A 199 -0.20 -6.65 -2.98
N ALA A 200 -0.82 -5.84 -2.11
CA ALA A 200 -1.97 -6.26 -1.33
C ALA A 200 -3.03 -5.15 -1.21
N ALA A 201 -4.30 -5.50 -1.43
CA ALA A 201 -5.43 -4.62 -1.12
C ALA A 201 -5.63 -4.53 0.39
N MET A 202 -5.74 -3.30 0.91
CA MET A 202 -5.92 -3.00 2.32
C MET A 202 -7.27 -2.34 2.56
N MET A 203 -7.91 -2.67 3.68
CA MET A 203 -9.07 -1.92 4.14
C MET A 203 -8.63 -0.52 4.58
N PRO A 204 -9.42 0.53 4.32
CA PRO A 204 -8.97 1.91 4.57
C PRO A 204 -9.12 2.35 6.04
N GLU A 205 -9.64 1.50 6.93
CA GLU A 205 -9.77 1.82 8.34
C GLU A 205 -8.42 1.83 9.04
N ILE A 206 -8.12 2.91 9.73
CA ILE A 206 -6.91 3.07 10.55
C ILE A 206 -6.80 1.98 11.64
N ASP A 207 -7.93 1.48 12.16
CA ASP A 207 -8.00 0.37 13.14
C ASP A 207 -8.36 -0.97 12.46
N SER A 208 -7.73 -1.25 11.32
CA SER A 208 -8.02 -2.44 10.51
C SER A 208 -7.62 -3.76 11.17
N GLU A 209 -6.73 -3.73 12.17
CA GLU A 209 -6.28 -4.94 12.89
C GLU A 209 -7.43 -5.63 13.62
N HIS A 210 -8.26 -4.86 14.34
CA HIS A 210 -9.33 -5.41 15.17
C HIS A 210 -10.34 -6.24 14.37
N TYR A 211 -10.72 -5.75 13.20
CA TYR A 211 -11.75 -6.39 12.38
C TYR A 211 -11.17 -7.29 11.28
N TYR A 212 -10.06 -6.89 10.70
CA TYR A 212 -9.52 -7.50 9.48
C TYR A 212 -8.22 -8.25 9.69
N GLY A 213 -7.53 -8.04 10.82
CA GLY A 213 -6.22 -8.64 11.09
C GLY A 213 -5.09 -8.09 10.23
N GLN A 214 -5.31 -6.95 9.55
CA GLN A 214 -4.30 -6.30 8.73
C GLN A 214 -3.48 -5.32 9.57
N ASN A 215 -2.17 -5.56 9.68
CA ASN A 215 -1.21 -4.62 10.24
C ASN A 215 -0.27 -4.15 9.14
N PRO A 216 -0.41 -2.93 8.63
CA PRO A 216 0.39 -2.45 7.50
C PRO A 216 1.90 -2.49 7.78
N ALA A 217 2.35 -2.12 8.99
CA ALA A 217 3.76 -2.12 9.37
C ALA A 217 4.37 -3.54 9.35
N GLU A 218 3.63 -4.53 9.83
CA GLU A 218 4.11 -5.91 9.82
C GLU A 218 4.02 -6.55 8.43
N MET A 219 2.94 -6.25 7.69
CA MET A 219 2.77 -6.74 6.30
C MET A 219 3.78 -6.09 5.36
N GLY A 220 4.09 -4.80 5.51
CA GLY A 220 5.03 -4.05 4.68
C GLY A 220 6.48 -4.55 4.74
N LYS A 221 6.82 -5.39 5.72
CA LYS A 221 8.12 -6.10 5.76
C LYS A 221 8.24 -7.17 4.67
N TYR A 222 7.12 -7.62 4.10
CA TYR A 222 7.06 -8.75 3.18
C TYR A 222 6.31 -8.45 1.88
N ILE A 223 5.45 -7.45 1.89
CA ILE A 223 4.67 -6.99 0.73
C ILE A 223 5.35 -5.73 0.20
N ASP A 224 5.60 -5.66 -1.09
CA ASP A 224 6.31 -4.54 -1.71
C ASP A 224 5.44 -3.29 -1.86
N ILE A 225 4.11 -3.46 -2.06
CA ILE A 225 3.15 -2.37 -2.28
C ILE A 225 1.86 -2.64 -1.50
N LEU A 226 1.48 -1.74 -0.61
CA LEU A 226 0.18 -1.74 0.06
C LEU A 226 -0.78 -0.81 -0.68
N MET A 227 -1.98 -1.30 -0.99
CA MET A 227 -2.99 -0.59 -1.77
C MET A 227 -4.26 -0.38 -0.94
N PRO A 228 -4.31 0.66 -0.07
CA PRO A 228 -5.52 0.97 0.69
C PRO A 228 -6.64 1.40 -0.25
N MET A 229 -7.81 0.77 -0.11
CA MET A 229 -9.02 1.02 -0.91
C MET A 229 -9.74 2.28 -0.41
N VAL A 230 -9.17 3.47 -0.66
CA VAL A 230 -9.69 4.76 -0.18
C VAL A 230 -10.84 5.21 -1.07
N TYR A 231 -11.90 4.38 -1.10
CA TYR A 231 -13.09 4.60 -1.92
C TYR A 231 -14.02 5.60 -1.22
N ARG A 232 -13.85 6.89 -1.53
CA ARG A 232 -14.54 7.97 -0.80
C ARG A 232 -16.03 8.06 -1.08
N TYR A 233 -16.49 7.61 -2.24
CA TYR A 233 -17.89 7.77 -2.63
C TYR A 233 -18.74 6.59 -2.17
N GLY A 234 -19.77 6.86 -1.37
CA GLY A 234 -20.66 5.85 -0.83
C GLY A 234 -20.06 4.96 0.27
N TYR A 235 -18.90 5.32 0.83
CA TYR A 235 -18.24 4.53 1.87
C TYR A 235 -19.07 4.54 3.16
N ALA A 236 -19.47 3.34 3.60
CA ALA A 236 -20.37 3.18 4.75
C ALA A 236 -21.69 3.97 4.65
N GLY A 237 -22.16 4.22 3.41
CA GLY A 237 -23.43 4.91 3.13
C GLY A 237 -23.33 6.43 3.05
N GLU A 238 -22.12 6.99 3.00
CA GLU A 238 -21.87 8.43 2.85
C GLU A 238 -20.64 8.71 1.98
N ASP A 239 -20.56 9.91 1.43
CA ASP A 239 -19.35 10.37 0.75
C ASP A 239 -18.39 10.94 1.79
N LYS A 240 -17.13 10.47 1.73
CA LYS A 240 -16.06 10.96 2.61
C LYS A 240 -15.43 12.23 2.04
N SER A 241 -14.92 13.08 2.96
CA SER A 241 -14.21 14.31 2.60
C SER A 241 -12.82 14.02 2.02
N LEU A 242 -12.22 15.00 1.34
CA LEU A 242 -10.80 14.94 0.94
C LEU A 242 -9.86 14.89 2.15
N GLU A 243 -10.25 15.52 3.27
CA GLU A 243 -9.48 15.44 4.51
C GLU A 243 -9.36 13.99 5.02
N TRP A 244 -10.45 13.22 4.97
CA TRP A 244 -10.41 11.79 5.28
C TRP A 244 -9.51 11.01 4.32
N VAL A 245 -9.55 11.32 3.02
CA VAL A 245 -8.66 10.69 2.02
C VAL A 245 -7.20 10.94 2.37
N HIS A 246 -6.84 12.20 2.71
CA HIS A 246 -5.48 12.55 3.08
C HIS A 246 -5.06 11.92 4.41
N GLU A 247 -5.94 11.91 5.42
CA GLU A 247 -5.68 11.30 6.72
C GLU A 247 -5.34 9.81 6.57
N VAL A 248 -6.20 9.06 5.87
CA VAL A 248 -6.00 7.62 5.66
C VAL A 248 -4.75 7.36 4.83
N SER A 249 -4.55 8.09 3.74
CA SER A 249 -3.40 7.90 2.86
C SER A 249 -2.07 8.16 3.57
N ASN A 250 -1.95 9.27 4.30
CA ASN A 250 -0.76 9.60 5.08
C ASN A 250 -0.53 8.61 6.21
N TRP A 251 -1.60 8.15 6.88
CA TRP A 251 -1.46 7.15 7.93
C TRP A 251 -0.89 5.84 7.38
N PHE A 252 -1.35 5.38 6.20
CA PHE A 252 -0.79 4.18 5.57
C PHE A 252 0.68 4.37 5.23
N GLU A 253 1.07 5.51 4.65
CA GLU A 253 2.47 5.78 4.33
C GLU A 253 3.36 5.79 5.58
N GLU A 254 2.93 6.44 6.65
CA GLU A 254 3.64 6.50 7.92
C GLU A 254 3.77 5.14 8.62
N ASN A 255 2.88 4.17 8.32
CA ASN A 255 2.77 2.88 8.98
C ASN A 255 2.98 1.67 8.04
N SER A 256 3.57 1.86 6.84
CA SER A 256 3.79 0.79 5.86
C SER A 256 5.17 0.12 5.94
N ASP A 257 6.02 0.50 6.89
CA ASP A 257 7.42 0.06 7.03
C ASP A 257 8.23 0.31 5.74
N GLN A 258 8.54 -0.73 4.95
CA GLN A 258 9.31 -0.63 3.72
C GLN A 258 8.45 -0.68 2.44
N ALA A 259 7.14 -0.91 2.58
CA ALA A 259 6.25 -0.99 1.43
C ALA A 259 5.91 0.39 0.87
N ASP A 260 5.86 0.50 -0.45
CA ASP A 260 5.25 1.64 -1.11
C ASP A 260 3.74 1.65 -0.87
N VAL A 261 3.13 2.83 -0.85
CA VAL A 261 1.67 2.98 -0.72
C VAL A 261 1.09 3.55 -2.00
N TRP A 262 0.25 2.76 -2.69
CA TRP A 262 -0.51 3.20 -3.84
C TRP A 262 -1.98 3.24 -3.51
N VAL A 263 -2.57 4.43 -3.55
CA VAL A 263 -3.93 4.66 -3.07
C VAL A 263 -4.96 4.19 -4.07
N GLY A 264 -5.87 3.32 -3.64
CA GLY A 264 -7.00 2.87 -4.43
C GLY A 264 -8.08 3.95 -4.54
N ILE A 265 -8.42 4.33 -5.77
CA ILE A 265 -9.40 5.37 -6.11
C ILE A 265 -10.51 4.77 -6.96
N GLN A 266 -11.77 5.14 -6.68
CA GLN A 266 -12.91 4.74 -7.52
C GLN A 266 -12.95 5.52 -8.84
N THR A 267 -13.41 4.85 -9.89
CA THR A 267 -13.74 5.48 -11.18
C THR A 267 -15.23 5.81 -11.32
N TYR A 268 -15.94 5.81 -10.20
CA TYR A 268 -17.40 6.04 -10.12
C TYR A 268 -17.78 6.67 -8.79
N THR A 269 -18.91 7.34 -8.76
CA THR A 269 -19.62 7.72 -7.53
C THR A 269 -20.78 6.76 -7.29
N SER A 270 -21.37 6.82 -6.10
CA SER A 270 -22.54 6.01 -5.74
C SER A 270 -23.72 6.90 -5.44
N ASN A 271 -24.89 6.56 -5.97
CA ASN A 271 -26.13 7.16 -5.52
C ASN A 271 -26.45 6.65 -4.11
N LEU A 272 -26.40 7.53 -3.11
CA LEU A 272 -26.59 7.17 -1.70
C LEU A 272 -28.02 6.68 -1.36
N GLU A 273 -29.02 6.97 -2.20
CA GLU A 273 -30.41 6.56 -1.97
C GLU A 273 -30.67 5.11 -2.39
N ASN A 274 -30.08 4.67 -3.51
CA ASN A 274 -30.35 3.37 -4.12
C ASN A 274 -29.11 2.51 -4.40
N GLY A 275 -27.91 3.04 -4.18
CA GLY A 275 -26.64 2.34 -4.38
C GLY A 275 -26.23 2.21 -5.85
N ASP A 276 -26.91 2.87 -6.79
CA ASP A 276 -26.54 2.82 -8.20
C ASP A 276 -25.14 3.42 -8.43
N VAL A 277 -24.37 2.75 -9.26
CA VAL A 277 -23.03 3.19 -9.69
C VAL A 277 -23.16 4.23 -10.79
N ILE A 278 -22.55 5.40 -10.57
CA ILE A 278 -22.54 6.52 -11.53
C ILE A 278 -21.10 6.69 -12.04
N PRO A 279 -20.82 6.38 -13.33
CA PRO A 279 -19.48 6.55 -13.90
C PRO A 279 -18.99 8.00 -13.79
N MET A 280 -17.71 8.18 -13.43
CA MET A 280 -17.05 9.47 -13.43
C MET A 280 -16.43 9.75 -14.80
N ASP A 281 -16.36 11.01 -15.18
CA ASP A 281 -15.56 11.46 -16.33
C ASP A 281 -14.07 11.51 -15.99
N ALA A 282 -13.23 11.66 -17.01
CA ALA A 282 -11.78 11.68 -16.85
C ALA A 282 -11.29 12.87 -15.99
N GLU A 283 -12.00 14.02 -16.02
CA GLU A 283 -11.61 15.21 -15.23
C GLU A 283 -11.84 14.96 -13.73
N GLY A 284 -12.96 14.37 -13.35
CA GLY A 284 -13.27 14.02 -11.97
C GLY A 284 -12.29 13.01 -11.40
N ILE A 285 -11.97 11.94 -12.14
CA ILE A 285 -10.97 10.94 -11.72
C ILE A 285 -9.58 11.56 -11.62
N LEU A 286 -9.19 12.42 -12.57
CA LEU A 286 -7.91 13.14 -12.53
C LEU A 286 -7.81 14.06 -11.30
N SER A 287 -8.92 14.71 -10.94
CA SER A 287 -8.97 15.55 -9.74
C SER A 287 -8.71 14.72 -8.48
N ASP A 288 -9.37 13.57 -8.32
CA ASP A 288 -9.15 12.67 -7.18
C ASP A 288 -7.71 12.11 -7.18
N CYS A 289 -7.13 11.78 -8.34
CA CYS A 289 -5.72 11.39 -8.44
C CYS A 289 -4.78 12.51 -8.01
N LYS A 290 -5.02 13.75 -8.42
CA LYS A 290 -4.20 14.91 -8.03
C LYS A 290 -4.27 15.19 -6.53
N ASP A 291 -5.38 14.92 -5.89
CA ASP A 291 -5.48 15.08 -4.44
C ASP A 291 -4.51 14.14 -3.71
N ILE A 292 -4.25 12.94 -4.24
CA ILE A 292 -3.26 12.02 -3.66
C ILE A 292 -1.84 12.55 -3.76
N THR A 293 -1.49 13.34 -4.76
CA THR A 293 -0.14 13.94 -4.84
C THR A 293 0.14 14.98 -3.74
N ASN A 294 -0.88 15.40 -2.98
CA ASN A 294 -0.73 16.20 -1.77
C ASN A 294 -0.45 15.36 -0.52
N THR A 295 -0.36 14.05 -0.65
CA THR A 295 0.03 13.10 0.42
C THR A 295 1.47 12.64 0.19
N ASN A 296 1.99 11.79 1.09
CA ASN A 296 3.32 11.19 0.93
C ASN A 296 3.29 9.87 0.14
N CYS A 297 2.11 9.45 -0.34
CA CYS A 297 1.97 8.22 -1.11
C CYS A 297 2.61 8.33 -2.49
N THR A 298 3.03 7.19 -3.06
CA THR A 298 3.87 7.13 -4.26
C THR A 298 3.15 6.65 -5.51
N GLY A 299 1.86 6.25 -5.40
CA GLY A 299 1.10 5.74 -6.54
C GLY A 299 -0.42 5.82 -6.35
N VAL A 300 -1.13 5.60 -7.45
CA VAL A 300 -2.60 5.48 -7.47
C VAL A 300 -3.03 4.23 -8.22
N VAL A 301 -4.14 3.64 -7.78
CA VAL A 301 -4.72 2.45 -8.41
C VAL A 301 -6.20 2.70 -8.68
N LEU A 302 -6.61 2.71 -9.94
CA LEU A 302 -7.99 3.01 -10.32
C LEU A 302 -8.88 1.76 -10.27
N PHE A 303 -9.92 1.79 -9.46
CA PHE A 303 -10.95 0.78 -9.35
C PHE A 303 -12.23 1.30 -10.02
N ARG A 304 -12.58 0.83 -11.20
CA ARG A 304 -11.97 -0.18 -12.01
C ARG A 304 -12.24 0.06 -13.51
N HIS A 305 -11.53 -0.66 -14.38
CA HIS A 305 -11.86 -0.68 -15.81
C HIS A 305 -13.31 -1.17 -16.06
N GLY A 306 -13.94 -0.58 -17.08
CA GLY A 306 -15.33 -0.84 -17.43
C GLY A 306 -16.35 0.08 -16.75
N ILE A 307 -15.88 1.01 -15.88
CA ILE A 307 -16.68 2.08 -15.28
C ILE A 307 -15.84 3.36 -15.29
N GLY A 308 -16.45 4.47 -15.72
CA GLY A 308 -15.76 5.77 -15.80
C GLY A 308 -14.75 5.89 -16.95
N GLU A 309 -14.24 7.09 -17.14
CA GLU A 309 -13.33 7.46 -18.21
C GLU A 309 -11.91 7.63 -17.66
N PHE A 310 -10.94 6.87 -18.17
CA PHE A 310 -9.57 6.86 -17.66
C PHE A 310 -8.79 8.12 -18.10
N PRO A 311 -8.29 8.96 -17.16
CA PRO A 311 -7.55 10.19 -17.46
C PRO A 311 -6.14 9.92 -17.98
N ASP A 312 -5.50 10.97 -18.52
CA ASP A 312 -4.06 11.00 -18.75
C ASP A 312 -3.35 11.32 -17.45
N LEU A 313 -2.44 10.43 -17.01
CA LEU A 313 -1.68 10.51 -15.77
C LEU A 313 -0.17 10.73 -15.98
N ASN A 314 0.29 11.05 -17.22
CA ASN A 314 1.71 11.22 -17.53
C ASN A 314 2.42 12.30 -16.69
N ASP A 315 1.67 13.28 -16.21
CA ASP A 315 2.21 14.42 -15.44
C ASP A 315 1.78 14.40 -13.97
N LEU A 316 1.17 13.30 -13.51
CA LEU A 316 0.60 13.23 -12.17
C LEU A 316 1.64 13.41 -11.07
N TRP A 317 2.83 12.83 -11.23
CA TRP A 317 3.90 12.79 -10.21
C TRP A 317 5.07 13.75 -10.51
N LYS A 318 4.87 14.73 -11.41
CA LYS A 318 5.91 15.72 -11.79
C LYS A 318 5.92 16.98 -10.96
#